data_3bf3ae91597de19d4860aee3c2239091
#
_entry.id   3bf3ae91597de19d4860aee3c2239091
#
_cell.length_a   1.000
_cell.length_b   1.000
_cell.length_c   1.000
_cell.angle_alpha   90.00
_cell.angle_beta   90.00
_cell.angle_gamma   90.00
#
_symmetry.space_group_name_H-M   'P 1'
#
loop_
_entity.id
_entity.type
_entity.pdbx_description
1 polymer ?
#
loop_
_entity_poly.entity_id
_entity_poly.type
_entity_poly.pdbx_seq_one_letter_code
_entity_poly.pdbx_strand_id
1 'polypeptide(L)'
;MTRREALSICLVVACVWCVAASPADAQTAAGEVTGIVKDQAGAAVPGATITVTETRTNRQRLAVSTDDGVYTAPSLAPGEYRLDVELAGFKTVRREGIRLSTGEKARIDFALSVGDIREQVTVVADAPVVRVETASLGTVVENEQVVRLPLNGRLFIMLAAIAPGVALPPNSVLPRINGGRPRTNEYLFDGISVLQPEPGQVAYYPIIDAIQEFKIESNSPPAEFGRFNGGVVNLTTKSGTNVLYGNVFEFFRNEHLNARNYFQSSNPVKPAYRRNQYGGMLGGPLVKDRTFFFVDYQGQRQSIGRTVTSNVPTLAERSGAFRQNIYDPATTVGNTRQQF
;
A
#
# COMPACT_ATOMS: atom_id res chain seq x y z
N MET A 1 -20.36 12.57 38.90
CA MET A 1 -20.15 11.57 37.81
C MET A 1 -18.78 10.95 38.01
N THR A 2 -18.72 9.67 38.32
CA THR A 2 -17.42 9.00 38.56
C THR A 2 -16.72 8.73 37.22
N ARG A 3 -15.36 8.65 37.23
CA ARG A 3 -14.56 8.33 36.03
C ARG A 3 -15.04 7.05 35.33
N ARG A 4 -15.59 6.11 36.06
CA ARG A 4 -16.17 4.85 35.53
C ARG A 4 -17.49 5.07 34.77
N GLU A 5 -18.35 5.94 35.28
CA GLU A 5 -19.62 6.27 34.62
C GLU A 5 -19.38 7.03 33.29
N ALA A 6 -18.41 7.96 33.29
CA ALA A 6 -18.01 8.65 32.07
C ALA A 6 -17.43 7.70 31.01
N LEU A 7 -16.63 6.72 31.41
CA LEU A 7 -16.07 5.71 30.49
C LEU A 7 -17.16 4.81 29.92
N SER A 8 -18.13 4.38 30.76
CA SER A 8 -19.26 3.56 30.31
C SER A 8 -20.16 4.30 29.34
N ILE A 9 -20.45 5.59 29.59
CA ILE A 9 -21.25 6.42 28.68
C ILE A 9 -20.52 6.62 27.35
N CYS A 10 -19.22 6.91 27.36
CA CYS A 10 -18.44 7.02 26.13
C CYS A 10 -18.42 5.72 25.32
N LEU A 11 -18.34 4.57 26.00
CA LEU A 11 -18.35 3.25 25.33
C LEU A 11 -19.71 2.96 24.70
N VAL A 12 -20.80 3.27 25.40
CA VAL A 12 -22.18 3.09 24.88
C VAL A 12 -22.44 4.03 23.70
N VAL A 13 -22.00 5.30 23.78
CA VAL A 13 -22.13 6.27 22.68
C VAL A 13 -21.30 5.82 21.48
N ALA A 14 -20.08 5.34 21.67
CA ALA A 14 -19.25 4.80 20.60
C ALA A 14 -19.90 3.56 19.95
N CYS A 15 -20.48 2.65 20.71
CA CYS A 15 -21.20 1.50 20.20
C CYS A 15 -22.44 1.89 19.39
N VAL A 16 -23.22 2.88 19.85
CA VAL A 16 -24.40 3.38 19.14
C VAL A 16 -24.02 4.07 17.82
N TRP A 17 -22.91 4.79 17.81
CA TRP A 17 -22.37 5.40 16.56
C TRP A 17 -21.90 4.34 15.55
N CYS A 18 -21.29 3.25 16.02
CA CYS A 18 -20.90 2.15 15.14
C CYS A 18 -22.09 1.42 14.50
N VAL A 19 -23.23 1.36 15.19
CA VAL A 19 -24.46 0.70 14.67
C VAL A 19 -25.22 1.61 13.69
N ALA A 20 -25.11 2.92 13.84
CA ALA A 20 -25.77 3.91 12.98
C ALA A 20 -25.00 4.26 11.70
N ALA A 21 -23.78 3.77 11.54
CA ALA A 21 -22.99 3.99 10.33
C ALA A 21 -23.62 3.17 9.17
N SER A 22 -24.23 3.86 8.21
CA SER A 22 -24.55 3.26 6.92
C SER A 22 -23.29 2.67 6.30
N PRO A 23 -23.37 1.50 5.63
CA PRO A 23 -22.22 0.98 4.89
C PRO A 23 -21.82 2.03 3.84
N ALA A 24 -20.77 2.77 4.10
CA ALA A 24 -20.12 3.57 3.10
C ALA A 24 -19.34 2.60 2.22
N ASP A 25 -19.76 2.41 0.98
CA ASP A 25 -18.90 1.79 -0.04
C ASP A 25 -17.70 2.72 -0.21
N ALA A 26 -16.64 2.43 0.54
CA ALA A 26 -15.38 3.13 0.38
C ALA A 26 -14.92 2.91 -1.06
N GLN A 27 -14.56 3.99 -1.74
CA GLN A 27 -13.91 3.93 -3.05
C GLN A 27 -12.52 3.34 -2.84
N THR A 28 -12.48 2.02 -2.70
CA THR A 28 -11.21 1.30 -2.77
C THR A 28 -10.69 1.44 -4.19
N ALA A 29 -9.40 1.35 -4.39
CA ALA A 29 -8.80 1.12 -5.71
C ALA A 29 -9.25 -0.25 -6.22
N ALA A 30 -10.54 -0.32 -6.47
CA ALA A 30 -11.27 -1.53 -6.73
C ALA A 30 -10.96 -2.02 -8.14
N GLY A 31 -10.75 -3.31 -8.24
CA GLY A 31 -10.70 -3.98 -9.51
C GLY A 31 -12.10 -4.13 -10.12
N GLU A 32 -12.12 -4.57 -11.35
CA GLU A 32 -13.32 -4.82 -12.13
C GLU A 32 -13.15 -6.10 -12.93
N VAL A 33 -14.21 -6.90 -12.99
CA VAL A 33 -14.28 -8.02 -13.93
C VAL A 33 -15.35 -7.73 -14.96
N THR A 34 -14.97 -7.77 -16.23
CA THR A 34 -15.87 -7.62 -17.37
C THR A 34 -15.72 -8.80 -18.32
N GLY A 35 -16.65 -8.96 -19.24
CA GLY A 35 -16.55 -9.99 -20.27
C GLY A 35 -17.81 -10.12 -21.09
N ILE A 36 -17.82 -11.08 -22.01
CA ILE A 36 -18.95 -11.40 -22.86
C ILE A 36 -19.38 -12.83 -22.62
N VAL A 37 -20.68 -13.04 -22.46
CA VAL A 37 -21.31 -14.35 -22.42
C VAL A 37 -21.85 -14.68 -23.79
N LYS A 38 -21.40 -15.79 -24.39
CA LYS A 38 -21.81 -16.27 -25.70
C LYS A 38 -22.30 -17.70 -25.60
N ASP A 39 -23.07 -18.13 -26.56
CA ASP A 39 -23.42 -19.54 -26.76
C ASP A 39 -22.34 -20.26 -27.60
N GLN A 40 -22.53 -21.54 -27.86
CA GLN A 40 -21.61 -22.35 -28.68
C GLN A 40 -21.57 -21.90 -30.16
N ALA A 41 -22.60 -21.24 -30.64
CA ALA A 41 -22.65 -20.68 -32.00
C ALA A 41 -21.99 -19.31 -32.09
N GLY A 42 -21.56 -18.73 -30.95
CA GLY A 42 -20.94 -17.42 -30.87
C GLY A 42 -21.93 -16.26 -30.72
N ALA A 43 -23.23 -16.55 -30.60
CA ALA A 43 -24.25 -15.51 -30.36
C ALA A 43 -24.20 -15.00 -28.92
N ALA A 44 -24.50 -13.71 -28.73
CA ALA A 44 -24.58 -13.10 -27.41
C ALA A 44 -25.72 -13.72 -26.59
N VAL A 45 -25.47 -13.96 -25.30
CA VAL A 45 -26.46 -14.53 -24.37
C VAL A 45 -26.85 -13.46 -23.36
N PRO A 46 -28.05 -12.85 -23.51
CA PRO A 46 -28.57 -11.87 -22.56
C PRO A 46 -29.16 -12.55 -21.31
N GLY A 47 -29.18 -11.81 -20.20
CA GLY A 47 -29.89 -12.23 -18.98
C GLY A 47 -29.17 -13.32 -18.18
N ALA A 48 -27.95 -13.72 -18.55
CA ALA A 48 -27.17 -14.65 -17.76
C ALA A 48 -26.76 -13.98 -16.43
N THR A 49 -26.90 -14.69 -15.32
CA THR A 49 -26.49 -14.23 -13.99
C THR A 49 -25.05 -14.68 -13.74
N ILE A 50 -24.20 -13.71 -13.45
CA ILE A 50 -22.78 -13.91 -13.13
C ILE A 50 -22.61 -13.65 -11.63
N THR A 51 -22.28 -14.69 -10.86
CA THR A 51 -21.97 -14.61 -9.44
C THR A 51 -20.47 -14.58 -9.25
N VAL A 52 -19.92 -13.43 -8.85
CA VAL A 52 -18.50 -13.24 -8.55
C VAL A 52 -18.32 -13.43 -7.05
N THR A 53 -17.64 -14.50 -6.64
CA THR A 53 -17.41 -14.85 -5.24
C THR A 53 -15.94 -14.71 -4.87
N GLU A 54 -15.62 -13.91 -3.87
CA GLU A 54 -14.30 -13.86 -3.26
C GLU A 54 -14.06 -15.12 -2.42
N THR A 55 -13.02 -15.88 -2.72
CA THR A 55 -12.81 -17.22 -2.11
C THR A 55 -12.48 -17.18 -0.63
N ARG A 56 -11.85 -16.10 -0.14
CA ARG A 56 -11.42 -15.99 1.26
C ARG A 56 -12.52 -15.55 2.22
N THR A 57 -13.51 -14.81 1.74
CA THR A 57 -14.58 -14.23 2.57
C THR A 57 -15.96 -14.73 2.22
N ASN A 58 -16.10 -15.44 1.08
CA ASN A 58 -17.38 -15.83 0.47
C ASN A 58 -18.29 -14.64 0.11
N ARG A 59 -17.76 -13.41 0.05
CA ARG A 59 -18.53 -12.25 -0.43
C ARG A 59 -18.87 -12.44 -1.89
N GLN A 60 -20.12 -12.14 -2.21
CA GLN A 60 -20.65 -12.28 -3.57
C GLN A 60 -21.03 -10.94 -4.15
N ARG A 61 -20.75 -10.77 -5.44
CA ARG A 61 -21.26 -9.70 -6.30
C ARG A 61 -22.01 -10.32 -7.44
N LEU A 62 -23.17 -9.80 -7.74
CA LEU A 62 -24.01 -10.25 -8.85
C LEU A 62 -23.88 -9.27 -10.01
N ALA A 63 -23.72 -9.78 -11.20
CA ALA A 63 -23.83 -9.05 -12.45
C ALA A 63 -24.78 -9.81 -13.39
N VAL A 64 -25.38 -9.11 -14.34
CA VAL A 64 -26.28 -9.71 -15.36
C VAL A 64 -25.78 -9.28 -16.72
N SER A 65 -25.75 -10.20 -17.67
CA SER A 65 -25.37 -9.89 -19.04
C SER A 65 -26.44 -9.05 -19.75
N THR A 66 -25.98 -8.02 -20.48
CA THR A 66 -26.82 -7.15 -21.31
C THR A 66 -27.31 -7.85 -22.59
N ASP A 67 -28.09 -7.15 -23.40
CA ASP A 67 -28.58 -7.65 -24.70
C ASP A 67 -27.43 -8.05 -25.66
N ASP A 68 -26.26 -7.40 -25.55
CA ASP A 68 -25.03 -7.73 -26.29
C ASP A 68 -24.20 -8.83 -25.60
N GLY A 69 -24.72 -9.45 -24.53
CA GLY A 69 -24.04 -10.44 -23.71
C GLY A 69 -22.93 -9.90 -22.83
N VAL A 70 -22.72 -8.58 -22.76
CA VAL A 70 -21.66 -7.96 -21.94
C VAL A 70 -22.09 -7.94 -20.49
N TYR A 71 -21.18 -8.28 -19.58
CA TYR A 71 -21.36 -8.13 -18.15
C TYR A 71 -20.22 -7.35 -17.52
N THR A 72 -20.49 -6.69 -16.40
CA THR A 72 -19.52 -5.93 -15.62
C THR A 72 -19.80 -6.10 -14.13
N ALA A 73 -18.78 -6.50 -13.39
CA ALA A 73 -18.78 -6.58 -11.93
C ALA A 73 -17.71 -5.61 -11.38
N PRO A 74 -18.10 -4.38 -11.03
CA PRO A 74 -17.20 -3.37 -10.51
C PRO A 74 -16.96 -3.51 -9.00
N SER A 75 -16.04 -2.72 -8.46
CA SER A 75 -15.76 -2.56 -7.03
C SER A 75 -15.34 -3.86 -6.33
N LEU A 76 -14.45 -4.62 -6.98
CA LEU A 76 -13.88 -5.84 -6.44
C LEU A 76 -12.55 -5.54 -5.74
N ALA A 77 -12.39 -6.00 -4.50
CA ALA A 77 -11.12 -5.91 -3.78
C ALA A 77 -10.05 -6.81 -4.44
N PRO A 78 -8.76 -6.51 -4.27
CA PRO A 78 -7.71 -7.43 -4.71
C PRO A 78 -7.82 -8.78 -3.99
N GLY A 79 -7.76 -9.88 -4.73
CA GLY A 79 -7.92 -11.19 -4.14
C GLY A 79 -8.15 -12.30 -5.17
N GLU A 80 -8.51 -13.48 -4.68
CA GLU A 80 -8.85 -14.62 -5.49
C GLU A 80 -10.36 -14.77 -5.60
N TYR A 81 -10.84 -15.01 -6.82
CA TYR A 81 -12.24 -15.06 -7.15
C TYR A 81 -12.62 -16.32 -7.87
N ARG A 82 -13.87 -16.70 -7.68
CA ARG A 82 -14.61 -17.70 -8.46
C ARG A 82 -15.78 -17.02 -9.13
N LEU A 83 -15.99 -17.31 -10.40
CA LEU A 83 -17.13 -16.84 -11.17
C LEU A 83 -18.02 -18.03 -11.53
N ASP A 84 -19.29 -17.92 -11.21
CA ASP A 84 -20.36 -18.85 -11.60
C ASP A 84 -21.31 -18.13 -12.56
N VAL A 85 -21.54 -18.70 -13.74
CA VAL A 85 -22.45 -18.17 -14.74
C VAL A 85 -23.61 -19.11 -14.93
N GLU A 86 -24.83 -18.60 -14.74
CA GLU A 86 -26.08 -19.38 -14.75
C GLU A 86 -27.13 -18.74 -15.64
N LEU A 87 -27.78 -19.56 -16.44
CA LEU A 87 -28.97 -19.18 -17.21
C LEU A 87 -29.86 -20.41 -17.42
N ALA A 88 -31.18 -20.26 -17.33
CA ALA A 88 -32.13 -21.32 -17.58
C ALA A 88 -32.00 -21.85 -19.02
N GLY A 89 -31.89 -23.17 -19.18
CA GLY A 89 -31.66 -23.83 -20.47
C GLY A 89 -30.18 -24.00 -20.87
N PHE A 90 -29.26 -23.54 -20.04
CA PHE A 90 -27.82 -23.71 -20.23
C PHE A 90 -27.19 -24.41 -19.02
N LYS A 91 -26.07 -25.10 -19.26
CA LYS A 91 -25.24 -25.66 -18.19
C LYS A 91 -24.53 -24.55 -17.42
N THR A 92 -24.46 -24.68 -16.11
CA THR A 92 -23.70 -23.73 -15.26
C THR A 92 -22.20 -23.83 -15.58
N VAL A 93 -21.59 -22.70 -15.86
CA VAL A 93 -20.13 -22.61 -16.06
C VAL A 93 -19.48 -21.99 -14.84
N ARG A 94 -18.55 -22.71 -14.22
CA ARG A 94 -17.72 -22.25 -13.11
C ARG A 94 -16.29 -22.02 -13.55
N ARG A 95 -15.74 -20.88 -13.21
CA ARG A 95 -14.32 -20.59 -13.41
C ARG A 95 -13.67 -20.20 -12.07
N GLU A 96 -12.63 -20.94 -11.69
CA GLU A 96 -11.89 -20.77 -10.43
C GLU A 96 -10.46 -20.27 -10.68
N GLY A 97 -9.79 -19.82 -9.61
CA GLY A 97 -8.39 -19.39 -9.68
C GLY A 97 -8.18 -18.03 -10.34
N ILE A 98 -9.21 -17.18 -10.36
CA ILE A 98 -9.10 -15.84 -10.93
C ILE A 98 -8.47 -14.93 -9.89
N ARG A 99 -7.28 -14.42 -10.16
CA ARG A 99 -6.58 -13.47 -9.31
C ARG A 99 -6.75 -12.06 -9.84
N LEU A 100 -7.28 -11.18 -9.01
CA LEU A 100 -7.47 -9.77 -9.31
C LEU A 100 -6.53 -8.93 -8.44
N SER A 101 -5.72 -8.09 -9.06
CA SER A 101 -4.83 -7.15 -8.39
C SER A 101 -5.48 -5.78 -8.20
N THR A 102 -4.86 -4.93 -7.39
CA THR A 102 -5.32 -3.56 -7.11
C THR A 102 -5.55 -2.76 -8.39
N GLY A 103 -6.76 -2.23 -8.57
CA GLY A 103 -7.14 -1.43 -9.75
C GLY A 103 -7.04 -2.18 -11.08
N GLU A 104 -7.11 -3.50 -11.07
CA GLU A 104 -7.06 -4.32 -12.28
C GLU A 104 -8.42 -4.45 -12.90
N LYS A 105 -8.49 -4.27 -14.25
CA LYS A 105 -9.66 -4.58 -15.06
C LYS A 105 -9.40 -5.87 -15.81
N ALA A 106 -10.04 -6.94 -15.36
CA ALA A 106 -9.87 -8.27 -15.91
C ALA A 106 -11.00 -8.60 -16.87
N ARG A 107 -10.65 -9.07 -18.08
CA ARG A 107 -11.65 -9.55 -19.04
C ARG A 107 -11.72 -11.07 -19.02
N ILE A 108 -12.92 -11.58 -18.80
CA ILE A 108 -13.20 -13.02 -18.71
C ILE A 108 -14.45 -13.32 -19.53
N ASP A 109 -14.28 -13.94 -20.68
CA ASP A 109 -15.37 -14.33 -21.56
C ASP A 109 -15.85 -15.76 -21.24
N PHE A 110 -17.15 -16.00 -21.40
CA PHE A 110 -17.78 -17.31 -21.16
C PHE A 110 -18.51 -17.81 -22.40
N ALA A 111 -18.40 -19.13 -22.66
CA ALA A 111 -19.18 -19.83 -23.65
C ALA A 111 -20.12 -20.81 -22.96
N LEU A 112 -21.43 -20.60 -23.07
CA LEU A 112 -22.45 -21.44 -22.48
C LEU A 112 -22.88 -22.56 -23.44
N SER A 113 -23.02 -23.76 -22.90
CA SER A 113 -23.56 -24.92 -23.63
C SER A 113 -25.00 -25.18 -23.22
N VAL A 114 -25.88 -25.49 -24.18
CA VAL A 114 -27.26 -25.86 -23.89
C VAL A 114 -27.30 -27.12 -23.02
N GLY A 115 -28.13 -27.14 -21.98
CA GLY A 115 -28.26 -28.29 -21.08
C GLY A 115 -28.99 -27.93 -19.80
N ASP A 116 -29.07 -28.87 -18.85
CA ASP A 116 -29.69 -28.63 -17.55
C ASP A 116 -28.77 -27.72 -16.68
N ILE A 117 -29.34 -26.75 -16.02
CA ILE A 117 -28.63 -25.84 -15.10
C ILE A 117 -27.94 -26.60 -13.95
N ARG A 118 -28.38 -27.82 -13.65
CA ARG A 118 -27.73 -28.69 -12.66
C ARG A 118 -26.42 -29.31 -13.15
N GLU A 119 -26.21 -29.33 -14.46
CA GLU A 119 -24.93 -29.78 -15.02
C GLU A 119 -23.90 -28.64 -14.94
N GLN A 120 -22.79 -28.89 -14.27
CA GLN A 120 -21.73 -27.90 -14.07
C GLN A 120 -20.49 -28.26 -14.88
N VAL A 121 -19.96 -27.29 -15.58
CA VAL A 121 -18.65 -27.35 -16.24
C VAL A 121 -17.67 -26.49 -15.46
N THR A 122 -16.69 -27.10 -14.81
CA THR A 122 -15.65 -26.36 -14.10
C THR A 122 -14.45 -26.15 -15.00
N VAL A 123 -14.06 -24.91 -15.21
CA VAL A 123 -12.84 -24.52 -15.93
C VAL A 123 -11.87 -23.94 -14.92
N VAL A 124 -10.76 -24.63 -14.70
CA VAL A 124 -9.65 -24.06 -13.90
C VAL A 124 -8.88 -23.10 -14.79
N ALA A 125 -8.62 -21.90 -14.30
CA ALA A 125 -7.92 -20.87 -15.07
C ALA A 125 -6.43 -21.25 -15.19
N ASP A 126 -6.08 -22.01 -16.23
CA ASP A 126 -4.69 -22.30 -16.61
C ASP A 126 -4.07 -21.20 -17.51
N ALA A 127 -4.92 -20.33 -18.07
CA ALA A 127 -4.47 -19.22 -18.90
C ALA A 127 -4.42 -17.92 -18.07
N PRO A 128 -3.34 -17.16 -18.21
CA PRO A 128 -3.27 -15.84 -17.55
C PRO A 128 -4.45 -15.01 -18.03
N VAL A 129 -5.14 -14.38 -17.07
CA VAL A 129 -6.21 -13.42 -17.35
C VAL A 129 -5.65 -12.33 -18.26
N VAL A 130 -6.28 -12.12 -19.42
CA VAL A 130 -5.79 -11.15 -20.39
C VAL A 130 -6.07 -9.76 -19.84
N ARG A 131 -5.03 -9.04 -19.49
CA ARG A 131 -5.07 -7.65 -18.96
C ARG A 131 -5.18 -6.63 -20.10
N VAL A 132 -6.27 -6.65 -20.84
CA VAL A 132 -6.39 -5.88 -22.09
C VAL A 132 -7.04 -4.52 -21.90
N GLU A 133 -7.65 -4.27 -20.75
CA GLU A 133 -8.56 -3.12 -20.58
C GLU A 133 -7.89 -1.88 -19.94
N THR A 134 -6.58 -1.93 -19.64
CA THR A 134 -5.88 -0.79 -19.04
C THR A 134 -4.67 -0.36 -19.85
N ALA A 135 -4.66 0.91 -20.28
CA ALA A 135 -3.50 1.54 -20.92
C ALA A 135 -2.40 1.93 -19.91
N SER A 136 -2.65 1.78 -18.60
CA SER A 136 -1.68 2.14 -17.58
C SER A 136 -0.55 1.12 -17.52
N LEU A 137 0.69 1.64 -17.53
CA LEU A 137 1.87 0.83 -17.26
C LEU A 137 2.18 0.90 -15.78
N GLY A 138 2.11 -0.25 -15.13
CA GLY A 138 2.37 -0.34 -13.69
C GLY A 138 3.04 -1.66 -13.31
N THR A 139 3.66 -1.66 -12.16
CA THR A 139 4.25 -2.84 -11.51
C THR A 139 3.50 -3.14 -10.23
N VAL A 140 3.00 -4.35 -10.11
CA VAL A 140 2.40 -4.86 -8.86
C VAL A 140 3.49 -5.55 -8.06
N VAL A 141 3.61 -5.21 -6.78
CA VAL A 141 4.49 -5.85 -5.82
C VAL A 141 3.62 -6.56 -4.79
N GLU A 142 3.69 -7.87 -4.82
CA GLU A 142 2.87 -8.74 -3.99
C GLU A 142 3.39 -8.85 -2.55
N ASN A 143 2.53 -9.22 -1.62
CA ASN A 143 2.88 -9.38 -0.21
C ASN A 143 4.13 -10.24 0.03
N GLU A 144 4.27 -11.34 -0.70
CA GLU A 144 5.43 -12.21 -0.57
C GLU A 144 6.75 -11.47 -0.88
N GLN A 145 6.77 -10.65 -1.92
CA GLN A 145 7.93 -9.82 -2.25
C GLN A 145 8.14 -8.72 -1.20
N VAL A 146 7.04 -8.09 -0.73
CA VAL A 146 7.09 -7.04 0.29
C VAL A 146 7.72 -7.53 1.58
N VAL A 147 7.37 -8.75 2.02
CA VAL A 147 7.85 -9.32 3.30
C VAL A 147 9.24 -9.94 3.18
N ARG A 148 9.56 -10.59 2.03
CA ARG A 148 10.81 -11.37 1.87
C ARG A 148 12.00 -10.55 1.41
N LEU A 149 11.79 -9.43 0.73
CA LEU A 149 12.89 -8.60 0.25
C LEU A 149 13.55 -7.84 1.40
N PRO A 150 14.88 -7.73 1.41
CA PRO A 150 15.62 -7.04 2.47
C PRO A 150 15.36 -5.53 2.40
N LEU A 151 14.68 -4.98 3.40
CA LEU A 151 14.36 -3.56 3.49
C LEU A 151 15.09 -2.91 4.66
N ASN A 152 15.83 -1.84 4.38
CA ASN A 152 16.45 -1.05 5.43
C ASN A 152 15.38 -0.21 6.15
N GLY A 153 15.01 -0.63 7.36
CA GLY A 153 14.00 0.06 8.16
C GLY A 153 12.58 -0.37 7.88
N ARG A 154 12.36 -1.42 7.10
CA ARG A 154 11.02 -1.96 6.79
C ARG A 154 10.07 -0.89 6.22
N LEU A 155 10.58 -0.10 5.29
CA LEU A 155 9.80 0.89 4.57
C LEU A 155 9.42 0.34 3.20
N PHE A 156 8.14 0.08 2.97
CA PHE A 156 7.65 -0.49 1.71
C PHE A 156 8.02 0.37 0.50
N ILE A 157 8.11 1.68 0.67
CA ILE A 157 8.43 2.62 -0.41
C ILE A 157 9.80 2.35 -1.03
N MET A 158 10.71 1.70 -0.31
CA MET A 158 12.01 1.27 -0.84
C MET A 158 11.85 0.26 -1.98
N LEU A 159 10.76 -0.52 -1.98
CA LEU A 159 10.44 -1.46 -3.04
C LEU A 159 9.97 -0.76 -4.32
N ALA A 160 9.61 0.51 -4.25
CA ALA A 160 9.25 1.27 -5.45
C ALA A 160 10.38 1.26 -6.49
N ALA A 161 11.64 1.17 -6.05
CA ALA A 161 12.80 1.11 -6.94
C ALA A 161 12.88 -0.18 -7.80
N ILE A 162 12.04 -1.19 -7.53
CA ILE A 162 11.96 -2.41 -8.37
C ILE A 162 11.18 -2.10 -9.67
N ALA A 163 10.27 -1.12 -9.62
CA ALA A 163 9.45 -0.78 -10.77
C ALA A 163 10.28 -0.04 -11.84
N PRO A 164 10.14 -0.41 -13.13
CA PRO A 164 10.78 0.31 -14.22
C PRO A 164 10.41 1.80 -14.21
N GLY A 165 11.39 2.66 -14.50
CA GLY A 165 11.20 4.12 -14.52
C GLY A 165 11.18 4.77 -13.14
N VAL A 166 11.39 4.02 -12.05
CA VAL A 166 11.45 4.55 -10.70
C VAL A 166 12.89 4.64 -10.21
N ALA A 167 13.33 5.84 -9.86
CA ALA A 167 14.62 6.09 -9.23
C ALA A 167 14.43 6.47 -7.77
N LEU A 168 15.14 5.79 -6.87
CA LEU A 168 15.19 6.13 -5.45
C LEU A 168 16.60 6.60 -5.11
N PRO A 169 16.84 7.92 -4.92
CA PRO A 169 18.14 8.43 -4.56
C PRO A 169 18.66 7.85 -3.24
N PRO A 170 19.97 7.68 -3.06
CA PRO A 170 20.54 7.19 -1.81
C PRO A 170 20.07 8.00 -0.61
N ASN A 171 19.72 7.31 0.47
CA ASN A 171 19.19 7.90 1.72
C ASN A 171 17.89 8.73 1.56
N SER A 172 17.16 8.55 0.47
CA SER A 172 15.85 9.15 0.24
C SER A 172 14.73 8.12 0.37
N VAL A 173 13.58 8.54 0.88
CA VAL A 173 12.32 7.79 0.87
C VAL A 173 11.32 8.39 -0.12
N LEU A 174 11.79 9.26 -1.01
CA LEU A 174 10.98 9.98 -1.99
C LEU A 174 11.34 9.50 -3.39
N PRO A 175 10.61 8.53 -3.95
CA PRO A 175 10.86 8.03 -5.30
C PRO A 175 10.59 9.11 -6.35
N ARG A 176 11.37 9.06 -7.41
CA ARG A 176 11.17 9.83 -8.63
C ARG A 176 10.68 8.89 -9.71
N ILE A 177 9.50 9.12 -10.21
CA ILE A 177 8.87 8.27 -11.22
C ILE A 177 8.98 8.98 -12.57
N ASN A 178 9.51 8.28 -13.58
CA ASN A 178 9.72 8.78 -14.95
C ASN A 178 10.41 10.14 -15.04
N GLY A 179 11.46 10.35 -14.24
CA GLY A 179 12.21 11.60 -14.22
C GLY A 179 11.50 12.75 -13.50
N GLY A 180 10.35 12.50 -12.88
CA GLY A 180 9.60 13.48 -12.09
C GLY A 180 10.41 14.01 -10.90
N ARG A 181 9.98 15.15 -10.36
CA ARG A 181 10.57 15.72 -9.14
C ARG A 181 10.17 14.88 -7.93
N PRO A 182 10.97 14.84 -6.85
CA PRO A 182 10.50 14.26 -5.59
C PRO A 182 9.26 15.01 -5.10
N ARG A 183 8.35 14.32 -4.42
CA ARG A 183 7.11 14.89 -3.86
C ARG A 183 6.03 15.26 -4.90
N THR A 184 6.11 14.69 -6.10
CA THR A 184 5.10 14.90 -7.15
C THR A 184 4.29 13.65 -7.45
N ASN A 185 4.42 12.60 -6.64
CA ASN A 185 3.67 11.36 -6.78
C ASN A 185 2.42 11.39 -5.91
N GLU A 186 1.39 10.70 -6.33
CA GLU A 186 0.21 10.42 -5.49
C GLU A 186 0.39 9.11 -4.72
N TYR A 187 -0.12 9.06 -3.51
CA TYR A 187 -0.10 7.88 -2.64
C TYR A 187 -1.51 7.61 -2.14
N LEU A 188 -2.03 6.45 -2.50
CA LEU A 188 -3.35 5.99 -2.12
C LEU A 188 -3.25 4.77 -1.22
N PHE A 189 -3.91 4.79 -0.08
CA PHE A 189 -4.07 3.63 0.79
C PHE A 189 -5.54 3.27 0.82
N ASP A 190 -5.86 2.05 0.36
CA ASP A 190 -7.23 1.58 0.20
C ASP A 190 -8.11 2.60 -0.56
N GLY A 191 -7.54 3.24 -1.59
CA GLY A 191 -8.19 4.24 -2.42
C GLY A 191 -8.23 5.66 -1.86
N ILE A 192 -7.77 5.89 -0.63
CA ILE A 192 -7.76 7.20 0.01
C ILE A 192 -6.38 7.84 -0.10
N SER A 193 -6.32 9.10 -0.53
CA SER A 193 -5.05 9.85 -0.58
C SER A 193 -4.49 10.07 0.82
N VAL A 194 -3.25 9.64 1.01
CA VAL A 194 -2.47 9.84 2.25
C VAL A 194 -1.30 10.80 2.03
N LEU A 195 -1.40 11.61 0.99
CA LEU A 195 -0.40 12.63 0.71
C LEU A 195 -0.60 13.83 1.63
N GLN A 196 0.44 14.24 2.33
CA GLN A 196 0.46 15.55 3.02
C GLN A 196 0.50 16.64 1.94
N PRO A 197 -0.46 17.60 1.93
CA PRO A 197 -0.48 18.66 0.95
C PRO A 197 0.83 19.46 0.93
N GLU A 198 1.41 19.66 2.09
CA GLU A 198 2.74 20.20 2.29
C GLU A 198 3.49 19.40 3.36
N PRO A 199 4.69 18.92 3.10
CA PRO A 199 5.58 19.13 1.96
C PRO A 199 5.45 18.12 0.80
N GLY A 200 4.30 17.52 0.56
CA GLY A 200 4.09 16.57 -0.55
C GLY A 200 4.78 15.22 -0.32
N GLN A 201 4.59 14.64 0.85
CA GLN A 201 5.13 13.32 1.22
C GLN A 201 4.05 12.45 1.84
N VAL A 202 4.33 11.17 1.96
CA VAL A 202 3.41 10.22 2.62
C VAL A 202 3.22 10.60 4.09
N ALA A 203 1.97 10.76 4.52
CA ALA A 203 1.63 11.11 5.90
C ALA A 203 1.81 9.95 6.87
N TYR A 204 1.63 8.73 6.39
CA TYR A 204 1.66 7.51 7.18
C TYR A 204 2.27 6.34 6.40
N TYR A 205 3.16 5.60 7.03
CA TYR A 205 3.75 4.38 6.47
C TYR A 205 3.15 3.17 7.18
N PRO A 206 2.34 2.35 6.49
CA PRO A 206 1.78 1.15 7.08
C PRO A 206 2.85 0.11 7.37
N ILE A 207 2.53 -0.78 8.29
CA ILE A 207 3.37 -1.92 8.64
C ILE A 207 3.47 -2.83 7.40
N ILE A 208 4.67 -3.28 7.08
CA ILE A 208 4.91 -4.16 5.92
C ILE A 208 4.02 -5.41 5.96
N ASP A 209 3.87 -6.00 7.14
CA ASP A 209 3.07 -7.21 7.31
C ASP A 209 1.58 -6.99 7.07
N ALA A 210 1.09 -5.75 7.22
CA ALA A 210 -0.28 -5.37 6.96
C ALA A 210 -0.57 -5.10 5.46
N ILE A 211 0.46 -5.01 4.62
CA ILE A 211 0.30 -4.76 3.20
C ILE A 211 -0.11 -6.05 2.48
N GLN A 212 -1.24 -6.02 1.77
CA GLN A 212 -1.66 -7.10 0.87
C GLN A 212 -0.84 -7.06 -0.42
N GLU A 213 -0.82 -5.91 -1.06
CA GLU A 213 -0.03 -5.62 -2.26
C GLU A 213 0.05 -4.11 -2.45
N PHE A 214 0.98 -3.66 -3.28
CA PHE A 214 0.95 -2.30 -3.79
C PHE A 214 1.28 -2.27 -5.28
N LYS A 215 0.65 -1.33 -5.98
CA LYS A 215 0.83 -1.10 -7.40
C LYS A 215 1.46 0.27 -7.62
N ILE A 216 2.46 0.33 -8.46
CA ILE A 216 3.07 1.59 -8.90
C ILE A 216 2.67 1.80 -10.34
N GLU A 217 1.86 2.79 -10.60
CA GLU A 217 1.52 3.23 -11.95
C GLU A 217 2.50 4.31 -12.36
N SER A 218 3.43 3.93 -13.23
CA SER A 218 4.51 4.82 -13.65
C SER A 218 4.15 5.63 -14.89
N ASN A 219 3.20 5.17 -15.71
CA ASN A 219 2.81 5.86 -16.93
C ASN A 219 1.32 5.69 -17.23
N SER A 220 0.73 6.71 -17.87
CA SER A 220 -0.66 6.72 -18.32
C SER A 220 -1.66 6.27 -17.24
N PRO A 221 -1.60 6.81 -16.01
CA PRO A 221 -2.57 6.48 -14.99
C PRO A 221 -3.98 6.87 -15.45
N PRO A 222 -5.03 6.16 -14.96
CA PRO A 222 -6.41 6.50 -15.25
C PRO A 222 -6.75 7.96 -14.91
N ALA A 223 -7.70 8.55 -15.64
CA ALA A 223 -8.08 9.95 -15.47
C ALA A 223 -8.68 10.30 -14.09
N GLU A 224 -9.10 9.29 -13.34
CA GLU A 224 -9.55 9.43 -11.95
C GLU A 224 -8.45 9.91 -11.00
N PHE A 225 -7.18 9.64 -11.34
CA PHE A 225 -6.03 10.10 -10.58
C PHE A 225 -5.51 11.42 -11.15
N GLY A 226 -5.73 12.51 -10.43
CA GLY A 226 -5.25 13.85 -10.79
C GLY A 226 -4.22 14.40 -9.80
N ARG A 227 -3.89 15.69 -9.92
CA ARG A 227 -3.04 16.49 -9.02
C ARG A 227 -1.55 16.09 -8.91
N PHE A 228 -1.03 15.19 -9.71
CA PHE A 228 0.37 14.77 -9.65
C PHE A 228 1.05 14.83 -11.02
N ASN A 229 2.38 14.94 -11.03
CA ASN A 229 3.21 14.95 -12.24
C ASN A 229 4.17 13.75 -12.30
N GLY A 230 4.11 12.87 -11.31
CA GLY A 230 4.91 11.64 -11.23
C GLY A 230 4.06 10.41 -11.53
N GLY A 231 4.11 9.44 -10.65
CA GLY A 231 3.27 8.24 -10.71
C GLY A 231 2.29 8.17 -9.55
N VAL A 232 1.46 7.13 -9.59
CA VAL A 232 0.54 6.76 -8.51
C VAL A 232 1.06 5.52 -7.80
N VAL A 233 1.19 5.60 -6.50
CA VAL A 233 1.48 4.45 -5.63
C VAL A 233 0.20 4.08 -4.91
N ASN A 234 -0.41 2.99 -5.32
CA ASN A 234 -1.66 2.51 -4.76
C ASN A 234 -1.39 1.27 -3.91
N LEU A 235 -1.69 1.36 -2.63
CA LEU A 235 -1.46 0.34 -1.64
C LEU A 235 -2.78 -0.19 -1.11
N THR A 236 -2.88 -1.52 -1.04
CA THR A 236 -4.02 -2.20 -0.43
C THR A 236 -3.58 -2.93 0.83
N THR A 237 -4.31 -2.72 1.91
CA THR A 237 -4.06 -3.39 3.19
C THR A 237 -4.76 -4.74 3.26
N LYS A 238 -4.23 -5.62 4.11
CA LYS A 238 -4.88 -6.90 4.41
C LYS A 238 -6.17 -6.68 5.17
N SER A 239 -7.14 -7.55 4.93
CA SER A 239 -8.41 -7.59 5.65
C SER A 239 -8.62 -8.96 6.29
N GLY A 240 -9.49 -9.07 7.28
CA GLY A 240 -9.88 -10.36 7.85
C GLY A 240 -10.48 -11.30 6.81
N THR A 241 -10.37 -12.59 7.05
CA THR A 241 -10.88 -13.66 6.19
C THR A 241 -11.63 -14.70 7.01
N ASN A 242 -12.19 -15.74 6.38
CA ASN A 242 -12.83 -16.84 7.08
C ASN A 242 -11.86 -17.75 7.85
N VAL A 243 -10.56 -17.57 7.64
CA VAL A 243 -9.50 -18.29 8.34
C VAL A 243 -8.75 -17.33 9.24
N LEU A 244 -8.55 -17.71 10.50
CA LEU A 244 -7.70 -16.96 11.43
C LEU A 244 -6.25 -17.04 10.97
N TYR A 245 -5.57 -15.91 10.86
CA TYR A 245 -4.17 -15.82 10.48
C TYR A 245 -3.49 -14.67 11.21
N GLY A 246 -2.18 -14.77 11.38
CA GLY A 246 -1.40 -13.72 12.03
C GLY A 246 0.08 -14.03 12.02
N ASN A 247 0.86 -13.04 12.41
CA ASN A 247 2.28 -13.19 12.66
C ASN A 247 2.71 -12.29 13.81
N VAL A 248 3.88 -12.59 14.37
CA VAL A 248 4.62 -11.71 15.28
C VAL A 248 6.06 -11.61 14.78
N PHE A 249 6.69 -10.47 14.97
CA PHE A 249 8.05 -10.24 14.49
C PHE A 249 8.86 -9.38 15.45
N GLU A 250 10.18 -9.58 15.43
CA GLU A 250 11.19 -8.75 16.06
C GLU A 250 12.37 -8.58 15.11
N PHE A 251 12.76 -7.33 14.85
CA PHE A 251 13.94 -6.98 14.05
C PHE A 251 14.89 -6.16 14.89
N PHE A 252 16.00 -6.77 15.24
CA PHE A 252 17.06 -6.18 16.04
C PHE A 252 18.23 -5.74 15.16
N ARG A 253 18.70 -4.51 15.35
CA ARG A 253 19.91 -4.00 14.71
C ARG A 253 20.80 -3.31 15.76
N ASN A 254 22.08 -3.66 15.76
CA ASN A 254 23.07 -3.16 16.70
C ASN A 254 24.37 -2.82 15.98
N GLU A 255 25.11 -1.83 16.49
CA GLU A 255 26.40 -1.42 15.98
C GLU A 255 27.43 -2.56 15.93
N HIS A 256 27.36 -3.52 16.86
CA HIS A 256 28.28 -4.67 16.88
C HIS A 256 28.07 -5.61 15.70
N LEU A 257 26.83 -5.72 15.21
CA LEU A 257 26.47 -6.53 14.04
C LEU A 257 26.65 -5.81 12.70
N ASN A 258 26.81 -4.49 12.71
CA ASN A 258 27.03 -3.70 11.50
C ASN A 258 28.51 -3.72 11.10
N ALA A 259 28.78 -3.72 9.81
CA ALA A 259 30.09 -3.38 9.30
C ALA A 259 30.43 -1.91 9.60
N ARG A 260 31.73 -1.59 9.63
CA ARG A 260 32.18 -0.20 9.70
C ARG A 260 31.92 0.51 8.38
N ASN A 261 31.62 1.80 8.45
CA ASN A 261 31.55 2.61 7.23
C ASN A 261 32.96 2.76 6.64
N TYR A 262 33.11 2.43 5.38
CA TYR A 262 34.40 2.50 4.66
C TYR A 262 34.99 3.92 4.70
N PHE A 263 34.18 4.95 4.55
CA PHE A 263 34.64 6.35 4.54
C PHE A 263 34.90 6.95 5.93
N GLN A 264 34.67 6.20 7.00
CA GLN A 264 35.01 6.61 8.39
C GLN A 264 36.25 5.90 8.92
N SER A 265 37.24 5.68 8.06
CA SER A 265 38.46 4.91 8.41
C SER A 265 39.33 5.56 9.50
N SER A 266 39.29 6.89 9.64
CA SER A 266 40.10 7.64 10.62
C SER A 266 39.58 7.53 12.07
N ASN A 267 38.34 7.10 12.31
CA ASN A 267 37.82 6.91 13.65
C ASN A 267 37.62 5.43 13.93
N PRO A 268 38.38 4.82 14.90
CA PRO A 268 38.24 3.39 15.21
C PRO A 268 36.92 3.01 15.88
N VAL A 269 36.20 3.98 16.43
CA VAL A 269 34.96 3.73 17.19
C VAL A 269 33.75 3.77 16.28
N LYS A 270 32.97 2.69 16.25
CA LYS A 270 31.67 2.69 15.57
C LYS A 270 30.69 3.58 16.33
N PRO A 271 29.94 4.47 15.67
CA PRO A 271 28.86 5.20 16.30
C PRO A 271 27.84 4.21 16.90
N ALA A 272 27.37 4.48 18.10
CA ALA A 272 26.33 3.65 18.72
C ALA A 272 25.06 3.64 17.84
N TYR A 273 24.56 2.46 17.56
CA TYR A 273 23.34 2.27 16.79
C TYR A 273 22.56 1.07 17.33
N ARG A 274 21.43 1.34 17.92
CA ARG A 274 20.53 0.31 18.42
C ARG A 274 19.13 0.58 17.93
N ARG A 275 18.53 -0.39 17.25
CA ARG A 275 17.17 -0.32 16.79
C ARG A 275 16.46 -1.63 17.00
N ASN A 276 15.31 -1.58 17.68
CA ASN A 276 14.38 -2.68 17.83
C ASN A 276 13.07 -2.28 17.13
N GLN A 277 12.60 -3.13 16.23
CA GLN A 277 11.30 -3.02 15.58
C GLN A 277 10.55 -4.32 15.87
N TYR A 278 9.46 -4.23 16.61
CA TYR A 278 8.67 -5.38 17.05
C TYR A 278 7.20 -5.13 16.81
N GLY A 279 6.47 -6.19 16.60
CA GLY A 279 5.05 -6.08 16.36
C GLY A 279 4.41 -7.38 15.94
N GLY A 280 3.22 -7.27 15.41
CA GLY A 280 2.47 -8.38 14.88
C GLY A 280 1.16 -7.94 14.26
N MET A 281 0.54 -8.84 13.56
CA MET A 281 -0.79 -8.66 13.00
C MET A 281 -1.64 -9.88 13.28
N LEU A 282 -2.97 -9.68 13.31
CA LEU A 282 -3.97 -10.73 13.47
C LEU A 282 -5.20 -10.38 12.66
N GLY A 283 -5.68 -11.33 11.86
CA GLY A 283 -6.89 -11.18 11.07
C GLY A 283 -7.73 -12.45 11.10
N GLY A 284 -9.05 -12.32 10.99
CA GLY A 284 -9.93 -13.47 10.98
C GLY A 284 -11.41 -13.09 10.99
N PRO A 285 -12.32 -14.07 11.15
CA PRO A 285 -13.74 -13.83 11.23
C PRO A 285 -14.17 -13.55 12.67
N LEU A 286 -15.01 -12.55 12.87
CA LEU A 286 -15.88 -12.45 14.04
C LEU A 286 -17.14 -13.31 13.83
N VAL A 287 -17.72 -13.22 12.63
CA VAL A 287 -18.81 -14.09 12.16
C VAL A 287 -18.41 -14.54 10.75
N LYS A 288 -18.33 -15.86 10.54
CA LYS A 288 -17.97 -16.43 9.23
C LYS A 288 -18.89 -15.89 8.14
N ASP A 289 -18.32 -15.61 6.97
CA ASP A 289 -18.95 -15.11 5.76
C ASP A 289 -19.61 -13.72 5.88
N ARG A 290 -19.52 -13.04 7.05
CA ARG A 290 -20.21 -11.78 7.29
C ARG A 290 -19.34 -10.68 7.86
N THR A 291 -18.70 -10.95 9.00
CA THR A 291 -17.98 -9.91 9.76
C THR A 291 -16.57 -10.37 10.04
N PHE A 292 -15.63 -9.55 9.65
CA PHE A 292 -14.21 -9.83 9.77
C PHE A 292 -13.51 -8.75 10.59
N PHE A 293 -12.36 -9.07 11.14
CA PHE A 293 -11.47 -8.11 11.79
C PHE A 293 -10.05 -8.27 11.27
N PHE A 294 -9.32 -7.17 11.30
CA PHE A 294 -7.88 -7.14 11.09
C PHE A 294 -7.29 -6.09 12.03
N VAL A 295 -6.25 -6.46 12.77
CA VAL A 295 -5.52 -5.56 13.65
C VAL A 295 -4.03 -5.76 13.44
N ASP A 296 -3.28 -4.67 13.52
CA ASP A 296 -1.83 -4.68 13.45
C ASP A 296 -1.24 -3.69 14.44
N TYR A 297 -0.03 -3.99 14.91
CA TYR A 297 0.73 -3.14 15.80
C TYR A 297 2.22 -3.24 15.50
N GLN A 298 2.90 -2.09 15.46
CA GLN A 298 4.37 -2.03 15.41
C GLN A 298 4.89 -0.99 16.38
N GLY A 299 5.86 -1.40 17.20
CA GLY A 299 6.67 -0.53 18.02
C GLY A 299 8.09 -0.38 17.44
N GLN A 300 8.67 0.80 17.55
CA GLN A 300 10.09 1.03 17.22
C GLN A 300 10.77 1.81 18.32
N ARG A 301 11.91 1.29 18.78
CA ARG A 301 12.83 1.99 19.68
C ARG A 301 14.19 2.12 19.00
N GLN A 302 14.67 3.34 18.87
CA GLN A 302 15.93 3.60 18.18
C GLN A 302 16.80 4.57 18.98
N SER A 303 18.08 4.24 19.11
CA SER A 303 19.12 5.10 19.65
C SER A 303 20.28 5.19 18.68
N ILE A 304 20.60 6.42 18.26
CA ILE A 304 21.68 6.69 17.30
C ILE A 304 22.67 7.65 17.96
N GLY A 305 23.92 7.21 18.09
CA GLY A 305 25.03 8.07 18.44
C GLY A 305 25.48 8.89 17.23
N ARG A 306 25.58 10.19 17.40
CA ARG A 306 26.18 11.09 16.39
C ARG A 306 27.50 11.61 16.92
N THR A 307 28.56 11.50 16.14
CA THR A 307 29.80 12.23 16.39
C THR A 307 29.65 13.59 15.77
N VAL A 308 29.68 14.62 16.61
CA VAL A 308 29.69 16.03 16.16
C VAL A 308 31.09 16.55 16.41
N THR A 309 31.73 17.03 15.37
CA THR A 309 32.99 17.74 15.47
C THR A 309 32.68 19.23 15.42
N SER A 310 33.08 19.94 16.46
CA SER A 310 32.95 21.39 16.54
C SER A 310 34.30 22.01 16.75
N ASN A 311 34.54 23.12 16.08
CA ASN A 311 35.73 23.93 16.36
C ASN A 311 35.48 24.70 17.67
N VAL A 312 36.41 24.60 18.59
CA VAL A 312 36.36 25.35 19.85
C VAL A 312 37.53 26.33 19.86
N PRO A 313 37.38 27.49 20.50
CA PRO A 313 38.51 28.44 20.63
C PRO A 313 39.72 27.77 21.25
N THR A 314 40.87 27.96 20.65
CA THR A 314 42.16 27.52 21.18
C THR A 314 42.44 28.18 22.53
N LEU A 315 43.40 27.67 23.28
CA LEU A 315 43.80 28.29 24.54
C LEU A 315 44.31 29.75 24.34
N ALA A 316 44.99 30.02 23.21
CA ALA A 316 45.42 31.36 22.86
C ALA A 316 44.23 32.28 22.57
N GLU A 317 43.25 31.83 21.82
CA GLU A 317 42.02 32.63 21.58
C GLU A 317 41.22 32.87 22.84
N ARG A 318 41.20 31.91 23.77
CA ARG A 318 40.55 32.07 25.09
C ARG A 318 41.26 33.10 25.97
N SER A 319 42.55 33.28 25.77
CA SER A 319 43.35 34.34 26.46
C SER A 319 43.36 35.67 25.73
N GLY A 320 42.61 35.81 24.63
CA GLY A 320 42.53 37.02 23.83
C GLY A 320 43.55 37.13 22.71
N ALA A 321 44.38 36.10 22.48
CA ALA A 321 45.36 36.08 21.40
C ALA A 321 44.75 35.47 20.13
N PHE A 322 44.14 36.27 19.31
CA PHE A 322 43.51 35.87 18.05
C PHE A 322 44.50 35.97 16.88
N ARG A 323 44.40 35.05 15.93
CA ARG A 323 45.20 35.05 14.70
C ARG A 323 44.80 36.17 13.73
N GLN A 324 43.55 36.62 13.80
CA GLN A 324 43.00 37.71 12.99
C GLN A 324 42.56 38.84 13.90
N ASN A 325 42.62 40.06 13.38
CA ASN A 325 42.09 41.20 14.11
C ASN A 325 40.57 41.08 14.31
N ILE A 326 40.13 41.23 15.53
CA ILE A 326 38.72 41.25 15.88
C ILE A 326 38.27 42.67 16.01
N TYR A 327 37.11 42.97 15.45
CA TYR A 327 36.54 44.30 15.44
C TYR A 327 35.18 44.29 16.14
N ASP A 328 34.91 45.31 16.92
CA ASP A 328 33.61 45.50 17.57
C ASP A 328 32.57 45.94 16.53
N PRO A 329 31.52 45.12 16.24
CA PRO A 329 30.48 45.47 15.29
C PRO A 329 29.62 46.68 15.79
N ALA A 330 29.57 46.92 17.08
CA ALA A 330 28.82 48.02 17.65
C ALA A 330 29.50 49.39 17.41
N THR A 331 30.81 49.42 17.09
CA THR A 331 31.57 50.63 16.81
C THR A 331 31.65 51.01 15.34
N THR A 332 30.77 50.44 14.49
CA THR A 332 30.81 50.70 13.04
C THR A 332 30.47 52.14 12.73
N VAL A 333 31.40 52.90 12.18
CA VAL A 333 31.18 54.23 11.64
C VAL A 333 31.61 54.23 10.18
N GLY A 334 30.65 54.30 9.25
CA GLY A 334 30.94 54.09 7.84
C GLY A 334 31.49 52.69 7.57
N ASN A 335 32.68 52.60 6.97
CA ASN A 335 33.38 51.33 6.71
C ASN A 335 34.46 50.97 7.73
N THR A 336 34.58 51.73 8.81
CA THR A 336 35.58 51.52 9.87
C THR A 336 34.98 50.98 11.12
N ARG A 337 35.69 50.07 11.80
CA ARG A 337 35.33 49.50 13.10
C ARG A 337 36.52 49.57 14.03
N GLN A 338 36.25 49.78 15.31
CA GLN A 338 37.28 49.74 16.33
C GLN A 338 37.77 48.27 16.49
N GLN A 339 39.08 48.11 16.48
CA GLN A 339 39.72 46.81 16.76
C GLN A 339 39.81 46.62 18.28
N PHE A 340 39.54 45.39 18.73
CA PHE A 340 39.80 44.98 20.11
C PHE A 340 41.30 44.77 20.35
#